data_eaa6978568ab1c64a2e6643432f2dce9
#
_entry.id   eaa6978568ab1c64a2e6643432f2dce9
#
_cell.length_a   1.000
_cell.length_b   1.000
_cell.length_c   1.000
_cell.angle_alpha   90.00
_cell.angle_beta   90.00
_cell.angle_gamma   90.00
#
_symmetry.space_group_name_H-M   'P 1'
#
loop_
_entity.id
_entity.type
_entity.pdbx_description
1 polymer ?
#
loop_
_entity_poly.entity_id
_entity_poly.type
_entity_poly.pdbx_seq_one_letter_code
_entity_poly.pdbx_strand_id
1 'polypeptide(L)'
;MKKRKTQLRAPAEIWGLADPDQQRKGRQDAIDDGDLIEITRMGRDIGIMYPLAVSARAAEIMVPFPNIPQETVTENLWDILHAFRDKASTTTEEEFEFQASIYLNGLVPTLTFKATVSPGDDGEPVITIMLPDENWETIGGGCRHHAYSDRMLTVDDVASTLNFTPGRIREFIREERIPAVKCGGSWRIRRSELERIMNEGF
;
A
#
# COMPACT_ATOMS: atom_id res chain seq x y z
N MET A 1 -13.11 7.71 -57.69
CA MET A 1 -12.09 7.12 -56.78
C MET A 1 -12.30 7.64 -55.38
N LYS A 2 -12.89 6.81 -54.47
CA LYS A 2 -13.11 7.19 -53.05
C LYS A 2 -11.86 6.74 -52.26
N LYS A 3 -11.13 7.68 -51.70
CA LYS A 3 -10.02 7.43 -50.77
C LYS A 3 -10.57 6.81 -49.49
N ARG A 4 -10.25 5.55 -49.19
CA ARG A 4 -10.48 4.94 -47.89
C ARG A 4 -9.54 5.61 -46.89
N LYS A 5 -10.14 6.29 -45.90
CA LYS A 5 -9.42 6.76 -44.68
C LYS A 5 -9.06 5.49 -43.88
N THR A 6 -7.80 5.18 -43.80
CA THR A 6 -7.29 4.17 -42.87
C THR A 6 -7.45 4.79 -41.47
N GLN A 7 -8.38 4.26 -40.71
CA GLN A 7 -8.59 4.62 -39.31
C GLN A 7 -7.44 3.93 -38.54
N LEU A 8 -6.50 4.72 -38.02
CA LEU A 8 -5.46 4.23 -37.13
C LEU A 8 -6.17 3.72 -35.85
N ARG A 9 -6.02 2.44 -35.56
CA ARG A 9 -6.50 1.84 -34.32
C ARG A 9 -5.79 2.49 -33.13
N ALA A 10 -6.52 2.72 -32.04
CA ALA A 10 -5.96 3.25 -30.82
C ALA A 10 -4.87 2.31 -30.26
N PRO A 11 -3.81 2.82 -29.63
CA PRO A 11 -2.70 2.01 -29.12
C PRO A 11 -3.12 0.85 -28.20
N ALA A 12 -4.23 0.99 -27.48
CA ALA A 12 -4.77 -0.05 -26.58
C ALA A 12 -5.25 -1.31 -27.33
N GLU A 13 -5.70 -1.20 -28.59
CA GLU A 13 -6.13 -2.34 -29.38
C GLU A 13 -4.97 -3.18 -29.97
N ILE A 14 -3.76 -2.63 -29.97
CA ILE A 14 -2.58 -3.26 -30.57
C ILE A 14 -1.97 -4.29 -29.63
N TRP A 15 -2.16 -4.12 -28.30
CA TRP A 15 -1.48 -4.94 -27.30
C TRP A 15 -2.32 -6.08 -26.72
N GLY A 16 -3.59 -6.24 -27.14
CA GLY A 16 -4.44 -7.37 -26.75
C GLY A 16 -4.69 -7.47 -25.22
N LEU A 17 -4.58 -6.37 -24.50
CA LEU A 17 -4.58 -6.32 -23.04
C LEU A 17 -5.84 -5.65 -22.44
N ALA A 18 -6.89 -5.44 -23.23
CA ALA A 18 -8.13 -4.92 -22.69
C ALA A 18 -9.15 -6.07 -22.61
N ASP A 19 -9.16 -6.77 -21.50
CA ASP A 19 -10.36 -7.41 -21.01
C ASP A 19 -11.26 -6.30 -20.46
N PRO A 20 -12.40 -5.98 -21.13
CA PRO A 20 -13.25 -4.87 -20.69
C PRO A 20 -13.93 -5.09 -19.35
N ASP A 21 -13.85 -6.28 -18.77
CA ASP A 21 -14.42 -6.62 -17.45
C ASP A 21 -13.40 -6.57 -16.30
N GLN A 22 -12.12 -6.37 -16.57
CA GLN A 22 -11.15 -6.01 -15.53
C GLN A 22 -11.13 -4.48 -15.39
N GLN A 23 -12.04 -3.93 -14.61
CA GLN A 23 -11.91 -2.58 -14.06
C GLN A 23 -10.59 -2.53 -13.27
N ARG A 24 -9.52 -2.04 -13.92
CA ARG A 24 -8.29 -1.73 -13.21
C ARG A 24 -8.64 -0.66 -12.20
N LYS A 25 -8.44 -0.99 -10.95
CA LYS A 25 -8.60 -0.07 -9.83
C LYS A 25 -7.70 1.15 -10.10
N GLY A 26 -8.30 2.34 -10.11
CA GLY A 26 -7.57 3.58 -10.24
C GLY A 26 -6.66 3.83 -9.04
N ARG A 27 -5.74 4.79 -9.16
CA ARG A 27 -4.90 5.20 -8.04
C ARG A 27 -5.73 5.73 -6.87
N GLN A 28 -6.76 6.52 -7.16
CA GLN A 28 -7.65 7.06 -6.13
C GLN A 28 -8.40 5.93 -5.41
N ASP A 29 -8.90 4.93 -6.13
CA ASP A 29 -9.54 3.76 -5.53
C ASP A 29 -8.57 3.00 -4.61
N ALA A 30 -7.30 2.87 -5.01
CA ALA A 30 -6.27 2.24 -4.18
C ALA A 30 -5.95 3.04 -2.90
N ILE A 31 -6.02 4.37 -2.97
CA ILE A 31 -5.88 5.25 -1.79
C ILE A 31 -7.11 5.11 -0.88
N ASP A 32 -8.31 5.15 -1.44
CA ASP A 32 -9.57 5.07 -0.69
C ASP A 32 -9.73 3.70 0.00
N ASP A 33 -9.26 2.62 -0.64
CA ASP A 33 -9.24 1.28 -0.06
C ASP A 33 -8.08 1.03 0.92
N GLY A 34 -7.12 1.96 0.98
CA GLY A 34 -5.97 1.89 1.87
C GLY A 34 -4.84 0.97 1.39
N ASP A 35 -4.84 0.57 0.12
CA ASP A 35 -3.73 -0.16 -0.51
C ASP A 35 -2.54 0.77 -0.80
N LEU A 36 -2.83 2.07 -0.96
CA LEU A 36 -1.86 3.16 -1.02
C LEU A 36 -2.10 4.19 0.08
N ILE A 37 -1.02 4.74 0.60
CA ILE A 37 -1.04 5.83 1.57
C ILE A 37 -0.44 7.06 0.90
N GLU A 38 -1.24 8.11 0.72
CA GLU A 38 -0.78 9.34 0.11
C GLU A 38 0.14 10.13 1.04
N ILE A 39 1.33 10.47 0.55
CA ILE A 39 2.35 11.24 1.25
C ILE A 39 2.86 12.44 0.46
N THR A 40 2.06 12.90 -0.51
CA THR A 40 2.39 14.03 -1.42
C THR A 40 2.82 15.28 -0.66
N ARG A 41 2.20 15.58 0.49
CA ARG A 41 2.56 16.75 1.29
C ARG A 41 4.00 16.65 1.78
N MET A 42 4.41 15.51 2.33
CA MET A 42 5.78 15.30 2.80
C MET A 42 6.78 15.33 1.63
N GLY A 43 6.41 14.76 0.49
CA GLY A 43 7.22 14.85 -0.73
C GLY A 43 7.50 16.29 -1.14
N ARG A 44 6.51 17.17 -1.09
CA ARG A 44 6.66 18.60 -1.41
C ARG A 44 7.62 19.32 -0.47
N ASP A 45 7.64 18.97 0.80
CA ASP A 45 8.55 19.57 1.79
C ASP A 45 10.03 19.31 1.47
N ILE A 46 10.34 18.28 0.67
CA ILE A 46 11.70 17.96 0.18
C ILE A 46 11.88 18.22 -1.33
N GLY A 47 10.94 18.89 -1.95
CA GLY A 47 11.04 19.34 -3.34
C GLY A 47 10.54 18.34 -4.39
N ILE A 48 9.83 17.29 -4.01
CA ILE A 48 9.14 16.39 -4.95
C ILE A 48 7.81 17.01 -5.33
N MET A 49 7.65 17.38 -6.61
CA MET A 49 6.47 18.11 -7.09
C MET A 49 5.33 17.19 -7.55
N TYR A 50 5.60 15.92 -7.78
CA TYR A 50 4.62 14.95 -8.24
C TYR A 50 3.82 14.35 -7.09
N PRO A 51 2.56 13.91 -7.33
CA PRO A 51 1.82 13.13 -6.36
C PRO A 51 2.61 11.87 -5.96
N LEU A 52 2.67 11.63 -4.67
CA LEU A 52 3.51 10.59 -4.08
C LEU A 52 2.71 9.73 -3.11
N ALA A 53 2.81 8.43 -3.25
CA ALA A 53 2.24 7.48 -2.31
C ALA A 53 3.22 6.36 -1.97
N VAL A 54 2.96 5.69 -0.86
CA VAL A 54 3.65 4.47 -0.44
C VAL A 54 2.64 3.33 -0.38
N SER A 55 3.04 2.12 -0.77
CA SER A 55 2.16 0.95 -0.65
C SER A 55 1.87 0.63 0.82
N ALA A 56 0.71 0.06 1.10
CA ALA A 56 0.35 -0.35 2.47
C ALA A 56 1.38 -1.32 3.07
N ARG A 57 1.89 -2.27 2.28
CA ARG A 57 2.93 -3.21 2.72
C ARG A 57 4.25 -2.51 3.07
N ALA A 58 4.68 -1.56 2.26
CA ALA A 58 5.88 -0.78 2.56
C ALA A 58 5.68 0.07 3.83
N ALA A 59 4.49 0.65 4.01
CA ALA A 59 4.14 1.39 5.23
C ALA A 59 4.09 0.50 6.48
N GLU A 60 3.61 -0.73 6.37
CA GLU A 60 3.57 -1.70 7.48
C GLU A 60 4.98 -2.02 8.02
N ILE A 61 5.99 -2.05 7.16
CA ILE A 61 7.38 -2.25 7.60
C ILE A 61 7.88 -1.08 8.46
N MET A 62 7.39 0.13 8.21
CA MET A 62 7.74 1.30 9.02
C MET A 62 7.06 1.30 10.39
N VAL A 63 5.97 0.54 10.53
CA VAL A 63 5.15 0.42 11.75
C VAL A 63 5.02 -1.06 12.16
N PRO A 64 6.13 -1.82 12.32
CA PRO A 64 6.07 -3.26 12.53
C PRO A 64 5.46 -3.67 13.88
N PHE A 65 5.29 -2.72 14.81
CA PHE A 65 4.80 -2.98 16.17
C PHE A 65 3.75 -1.97 16.59
N PRO A 66 2.72 -2.38 17.35
CA PRO A 66 1.60 -1.52 17.74
C PRO A 66 1.97 -0.35 18.68
N ASN A 67 3.17 -0.32 19.21
CA ASN A 67 3.63 0.66 20.20
C ASN A 67 4.80 1.54 19.73
N ILE A 68 5.06 1.64 18.43
CA ILE A 68 6.07 2.58 17.93
C ILE A 68 5.55 4.00 18.07
N PRO A 69 6.34 4.94 18.66
CA PRO A 69 5.97 6.34 18.70
C PRO A 69 5.72 6.90 17.30
N GLN A 70 4.70 7.73 17.14
CA GLN A 70 4.36 8.35 15.86
C GLN A 70 5.54 9.16 15.28
N GLU A 71 6.38 9.72 16.14
CA GLU A 71 7.61 10.42 15.78
C GLU A 71 8.57 9.52 15.02
N THR A 72 8.81 8.30 15.51
CA THR A 72 9.68 7.31 14.86
C THR A 72 9.15 6.88 13.49
N VAL A 73 7.84 6.70 13.36
CA VAL A 73 7.21 6.41 12.05
C VAL A 73 7.46 7.55 11.07
N THR A 74 7.32 8.78 11.55
CA THR A 74 7.54 9.98 10.75
C THR A 74 9.02 10.11 10.35
N GLU A 75 9.95 9.85 11.26
CA GLU A 75 11.39 9.84 10.99
C GLU A 75 11.75 8.78 9.94
N ASN A 76 11.29 7.54 10.11
CA ASN A 76 11.51 6.46 9.12
C ASN A 76 11.01 6.86 7.73
N LEU A 77 9.85 7.51 7.66
CA LEU A 77 9.31 7.98 6.38
C LEU A 77 10.18 9.06 5.76
N TRP A 78 10.73 10.00 6.57
CA TRP A 78 11.69 11.00 6.10
C TRP A 78 12.98 10.36 5.57
N ASP A 79 13.51 9.34 6.25
CA ASP A 79 14.72 8.63 5.80
C ASP A 79 14.49 7.96 4.44
N ILE A 80 13.32 7.32 4.24
CA ILE A 80 12.96 6.73 2.96
C ILE A 80 12.82 7.81 1.87
N LEU A 81 12.17 8.93 2.18
CA LEU A 81 11.97 10.02 1.22
C LEU A 81 13.28 10.69 0.80
N HIS A 82 14.21 10.88 1.74
CA HIS A 82 15.54 11.40 1.43
C HIS A 82 16.33 10.43 0.56
N ALA A 83 16.35 9.14 0.90
CA ALA A 83 17.03 8.12 0.12
C ALA A 83 16.44 8.00 -1.30
N PHE A 84 15.10 8.05 -1.42
CA PHE A 84 14.41 8.10 -2.72
C PHE A 84 14.85 9.31 -3.54
N ARG A 85 14.79 10.51 -2.97
CA ARG A 85 15.17 11.76 -3.67
C ARG A 85 16.62 11.71 -4.16
N ASP A 86 17.52 11.25 -3.33
CA ASP A 86 18.95 11.17 -3.68
C ASP A 86 19.16 10.19 -4.84
N LYS A 87 18.48 9.04 -4.84
CA LYS A 87 18.53 8.10 -5.96
C LYS A 87 17.85 8.65 -7.21
N ALA A 88 16.68 9.23 -7.08
CA ALA A 88 15.93 9.83 -8.19
C ALA A 88 16.72 10.94 -8.90
N SER A 89 17.55 11.69 -8.17
CA SER A 89 18.41 12.73 -8.76
C SER A 89 19.52 12.18 -9.67
N THR A 90 19.82 10.90 -9.60
CA THR A 90 20.92 10.23 -10.31
C THR A 90 20.48 9.22 -11.35
N THR A 91 19.17 8.93 -11.46
CA THR A 91 18.59 8.00 -12.43
C THR A 91 17.61 8.69 -13.36
N THR A 92 17.46 8.15 -14.57
CA THR A 92 16.42 8.55 -15.54
C THR A 92 15.41 7.43 -15.78
N GLU A 93 15.50 6.35 -15.03
CA GLU A 93 14.61 5.20 -15.14
C GLU A 93 13.26 5.51 -14.48
N GLU A 94 12.18 5.05 -15.10
CA GLU A 94 10.83 5.19 -14.56
C GLU A 94 10.55 4.21 -13.39
N GLU A 95 11.35 3.14 -13.31
CA GLU A 95 11.33 2.18 -12.20
C GLU A 95 12.76 1.94 -11.73
N PHE A 96 13.00 2.06 -10.43
CA PHE A 96 14.32 1.83 -9.84
C PHE A 96 14.23 1.40 -8.38
N GLU A 97 15.25 0.68 -7.93
CA GLU A 97 15.42 0.33 -6.52
C GLU A 97 16.35 1.31 -5.81
N PHE A 98 16.08 1.51 -4.52
CA PHE A 98 16.90 2.31 -3.64
C PHE A 98 16.90 1.72 -2.23
N GLN A 99 17.88 2.10 -1.43
CA GLN A 99 18.04 1.61 -0.06
C GLN A 99 17.85 2.74 0.92
N ALA A 100 17.12 2.47 2.00
CA ALA A 100 16.95 3.36 3.13
C ALA A 100 17.20 2.62 4.44
N SER A 101 17.84 3.31 5.38
CA SER A 101 18.01 2.79 6.74
C SER A 101 16.86 3.32 7.59
N ILE A 102 16.13 2.43 8.24
CA ILE A 102 14.98 2.78 9.06
C ILE A 102 15.16 2.26 10.49
N TYR A 103 14.65 3.00 11.46
CA TYR A 103 14.71 2.60 12.86
C TYR A 103 13.60 1.60 13.19
N LEU A 104 13.98 0.40 13.60
CA LEU A 104 13.06 -0.66 13.99
C LEU A 104 13.49 -1.26 15.34
N ASN A 105 12.81 -0.86 16.40
CA ASN A 105 12.94 -1.48 17.72
C ASN A 105 14.39 -1.57 18.27
N GLY A 106 15.14 -0.47 18.17
CA GLY A 106 16.54 -0.42 18.63
C GLY A 106 17.57 -0.86 17.59
N LEU A 107 17.12 -1.31 16.41
CA LEU A 107 17.97 -1.65 15.27
C LEU A 107 17.77 -0.63 14.16
N VAL A 108 18.76 -0.50 13.28
CA VAL A 108 18.70 0.37 12.10
C VAL A 108 19.07 -0.47 10.87
N PRO A 109 18.19 -1.39 10.44
CA PRO A 109 18.42 -2.15 9.22
C PRO A 109 18.36 -1.25 7.99
N THR A 110 19.13 -1.61 6.96
CA THR A 110 18.98 -1.05 5.62
C THR A 110 18.04 -1.94 4.82
N LEU A 111 16.96 -1.38 4.33
CA LEU A 111 15.96 -2.07 3.53
C LEU A 111 15.96 -1.55 2.09
N THR A 112 15.61 -2.41 1.16
CA THR A 112 15.45 -2.06 -0.25
C THR A 112 13.98 -1.74 -0.52
N PHE A 113 13.76 -0.63 -1.20
CA PHE A 113 12.46 -0.18 -1.71
C PHE A 113 12.56 -0.04 -3.23
N LYS A 114 11.41 -0.06 -3.88
CA LYS A 114 11.27 0.21 -5.30
C LYS A 114 10.41 1.46 -5.48
N ALA A 115 10.79 2.31 -6.40
CA ALA A 115 9.98 3.44 -6.83
C ALA A 115 9.60 3.28 -8.28
N THR A 116 8.35 3.61 -8.60
CA THR A 116 7.82 3.60 -9.97
C THR A 116 7.19 4.94 -10.27
N VAL A 117 7.51 5.51 -11.42
CA VAL A 117 6.82 6.67 -12.01
C VAL A 117 5.85 6.14 -13.07
N SER A 118 4.57 6.42 -12.90
CA SER A 118 3.52 5.95 -13.79
C SER A 118 2.49 7.04 -14.06
N PRO A 119 1.66 6.93 -15.11
CA PRO A 119 0.51 7.81 -15.27
C PRO A 119 -0.48 7.61 -14.12
N GLY A 120 -0.97 8.72 -13.55
CA GLY A 120 -2.11 8.74 -12.63
C GLY A 120 -3.45 8.62 -13.36
N ASP A 121 -4.54 8.79 -12.63
CA ASP A 121 -5.90 8.61 -13.17
C ASP A 121 -6.24 9.65 -14.27
N ASP A 122 -5.69 10.86 -14.19
CA ASP A 122 -5.83 11.92 -15.17
C ASP A 122 -4.64 11.98 -16.17
N GLY A 123 -3.73 11.02 -16.12
CA GLY A 123 -2.56 10.91 -16.99
C GLY A 123 -1.36 11.75 -16.52
N GLU A 124 -1.44 12.42 -15.39
CA GLU A 124 -0.32 13.10 -14.75
C GLU A 124 0.71 12.09 -14.22
N PRO A 125 2.00 12.42 -14.21
CA PRO A 125 2.99 11.52 -13.62
C PRO A 125 2.81 11.46 -12.10
N VAL A 126 2.74 10.23 -11.58
CA VAL A 126 2.65 9.94 -10.14
C VAL A 126 3.78 9.00 -9.72
N ILE A 127 4.19 9.12 -8.48
CA ILE A 127 5.25 8.28 -7.91
C ILE A 127 4.62 7.33 -6.88
N THR A 128 5.00 6.06 -6.94
CA THR A 128 4.64 5.07 -5.94
C THR A 128 5.89 4.39 -5.40
N ILE A 129 6.08 4.46 -4.09
CA ILE A 129 7.14 3.74 -3.37
C ILE A 129 6.54 2.44 -2.82
N MET A 130 7.20 1.33 -3.06
CA MET A 130 6.72 0.00 -2.70
C MET A 130 7.88 -0.93 -2.35
N LEU A 131 7.58 -2.16 -1.95
CA LEU A 131 8.60 -3.20 -1.78
C LEU A 131 9.06 -3.73 -3.15
N PRO A 132 10.28 -4.29 -3.26
CA PRO A 132 10.80 -4.78 -4.54
C PRO A 132 9.96 -5.87 -5.21
N ASP A 133 9.26 -6.68 -4.42
CA ASP A 133 8.39 -7.76 -4.86
C ASP A 133 6.96 -7.32 -5.21
N GLU A 134 6.62 -6.06 -5.00
CA GLU A 134 5.34 -5.48 -5.37
C GLU A 134 5.36 -4.93 -6.80
N ASN A 135 4.19 -4.86 -7.43
CA ASN A 135 3.96 -4.15 -8.66
C ASN A 135 2.57 -3.49 -8.65
N TRP A 136 2.30 -2.61 -9.59
CA TRP A 136 1.02 -1.92 -9.68
C TRP A 136 -0.17 -2.89 -9.82
N GLU A 137 0.02 -4.01 -10.49
CA GLU A 137 -1.02 -5.03 -10.68
C GLU A 137 -1.38 -5.71 -9.35
N THR A 138 -0.42 -5.84 -8.44
CA THR A 138 -0.67 -6.40 -7.10
C THR A 138 -1.26 -5.38 -6.13
N ILE A 139 -1.00 -4.09 -6.32
CA ILE A 139 -1.52 -3.00 -5.48
C ILE A 139 -2.90 -2.55 -5.96
N GLY A 140 -3.06 -2.27 -7.25
CA GLY A 140 -4.29 -1.70 -7.84
C GLY A 140 -5.18 -2.69 -8.56
N GLY A 141 -4.69 -3.87 -8.91
CA GLY A 141 -5.45 -4.91 -9.58
C GLY A 141 -5.96 -5.95 -8.59
N GLY A 142 -7.26 -6.11 -8.49
CA GLY A 142 -8.00 -7.01 -7.60
C GLY A 142 -7.60 -8.49 -7.58
N CYS A 143 -6.33 -8.82 -7.65
CA CYS A 143 -5.82 -10.14 -7.36
C CYS A 143 -5.66 -10.28 -5.84
N ARG A 144 -6.71 -10.80 -5.20
CA ARG A 144 -6.71 -11.25 -3.81
C ARG A 144 -5.78 -12.45 -3.59
N HIS A 145 -4.52 -12.28 -3.90
CA HIS A 145 -3.49 -13.22 -3.52
C HIS A 145 -2.44 -12.53 -2.64
N HIS A 146 -2.92 -11.98 -1.51
CA HIS A 146 -2.04 -11.66 -0.40
C HIS A 146 -1.67 -12.96 0.33
N ALA A 147 -0.75 -13.68 -0.25
CA ALA A 147 -0.16 -14.83 0.42
C ALA A 147 0.84 -14.41 1.50
N TYR A 148 0.75 -13.24 2.12
CA TYR A 148 1.56 -12.88 3.32
C TYR A 148 1.38 -11.40 3.75
N SER A 149 0.32 -10.70 3.41
CA SER A 149 0.05 -9.46 4.14
C SER A 149 -0.83 -9.77 5.34
N ASP A 150 -0.36 -9.44 6.53
CA ASP A 150 -1.12 -9.48 7.77
C ASP A 150 -2.17 -8.34 7.76
N ARG A 151 -3.10 -8.44 6.80
CA ARG A 151 -4.14 -7.43 6.52
C ARG A 151 -4.88 -7.09 7.80
N MET A 152 -5.02 -5.79 8.06
CA MET A 152 -5.82 -5.28 9.17
C MET A 152 -7.30 -5.41 8.86
N LEU A 153 -7.98 -6.26 9.58
CA LEU A 153 -9.41 -6.53 9.47
C LEU A 153 -10.21 -5.58 10.36
N THR A 154 -11.42 -5.27 9.93
CA THR A 154 -12.39 -4.55 10.78
C THR A 154 -13.00 -5.50 11.81
N VAL A 155 -13.62 -4.94 12.85
CA VAL A 155 -14.41 -5.73 13.81
C VAL A 155 -15.53 -6.50 13.12
N ASP A 156 -16.12 -5.90 12.08
CA ASP A 156 -17.24 -6.50 11.34
C ASP A 156 -16.78 -7.66 10.46
N ASP A 157 -15.58 -7.58 9.85
CA ASP A 157 -14.98 -8.69 9.09
C ASP A 157 -14.70 -9.90 9.99
N VAL A 158 -14.09 -9.65 11.16
CA VAL A 158 -13.78 -10.70 12.15
C VAL A 158 -15.06 -11.30 12.73
N ALA A 159 -16.05 -10.47 13.03
CA ALA A 159 -17.35 -10.91 13.52
C ALA A 159 -18.06 -11.84 12.51
N SER A 160 -18.05 -11.46 11.24
CA SER A 160 -18.62 -12.25 10.15
C SER A 160 -17.90 -13.59 9.98
N THR A 161 -16.57 -13.58 10.01
CA THR A 161 -15.74 -14.80 9.82
C THR A 161 -15.88 -15.78 10.97
N LEU A 162 -15.89 -15.27 12.22
CA LEU A 162 -16.02 -16.11 13.43
C LEU A 162 -17.48 -16.42 13.81
N ASN A 163 -18.43 -15.89 13.05
CA ASN A 163 -19.87 -16.02 13.31
C ASN A 163 -20.30 -15.48 14.69
N PHE A 164 -19.69 -14.36 15.11
CA PHE A 164 -20.05 -13.59 16.30
C PHE A 164 -20.70 -12.26 15.94
N THR A 165 -21.27 -11.60 16.94
CA THR A 165 -21.72 -10.22 16.76
C THR A 165 -20.53 -9.26 16.90
N PRO A 166 -20.52 -8.09 16.21
CA PRO A 166 -19.49 -7.07 16.36
C PRO A 166 -19.32 -6.59 17.82
N GLY A 167 -20.42 -6.60 18.59
CA GLY A 167 -20.40 -6.29 20.02
C GLY A 167 -19.53 -7.29 20.82
N ARG A 168 -19.65 -8.57 20.51
CA ARG A 168 -18.87 -9.62 21.18
C ARG A 168 -17.39 -9.55 20.84
N ILE A 169 -17.05 -9.23 19.60
CA ILE A 169 -15.64 -9.01 19.22
C ILE A 169 -15.04 -7.80 19.96
N ARG A 170 -15.78 -6.71 20.09
CA ARG A 170 -15.32 -5.54 20.89
C ARG A 170 -15.14 -5.86 22.38
N GLU A 171 -15.92 -6.79 22.92
CA GLU A 171 -15.78 -7.30 24.27
C GLU A 171 -14.49 -8.11 24.42
N PHE A 172 -14.22 -9.05 23.51
CA PHE A 172 -12.97 -9.81 23.49
C PHE A 172 -11.72 -8.93 23.32
N ILE A 173 -11.82 -7.83 22.56
CA ILE A 173 -10.73 -6.85 22.48
C ILE A 173 -10.50 -6.16 23.83
N ARG A 174 -11.57 -5.76 24.54
CA ARG A 174 -11.44 -5.14 25.87
C ARG A 174 -10.93 -6.10 26.94
N GLU A 175 -11.22 -7.38 26.81
CA GLU A 175 -10.74 -8.48 27.65
C GLU A 175 -9.30 -8.91 27.27
N GLU A 176 -8.65 -8.23 26.33
CA GLU A 176 -7.30 -8.53 25.82
C GLU A 176 -7.15 -9.93 25.22
N ARG A 177 -8.26 -10.59 24.86
CA ARG A 177 -8.28 -11.92 24.23
C ARG A 177 -8.03 -11.85 22.73
N ILE A 178 -8.33 -10.72 22.10
CA ILE A 178 -8.03 -10.43 20.70
C ILE A 178 -7.13 -9.19 20.68
N PRO A 179 -5.84 -9.34 20.33
CA PRO A 179 -4.96 -8.21 20.09
C PRO A 179 -5.51 -7.34 18.95
N ALA A 180 -5.73 -6.06 19.21
CA ALA A 180 -6.27 -5.13 18.24
C ALA A 180 -5.64 -3.75 18.42
N VAL A 181 -5.54 -3.00 17.32
CA VAL A 181 -5.02 -1.64 17.29
C VAL A 181 -6.15 -0.67 16.97
N LYS A 182 -6.15 0.50 17.59
CA LYS A 182 -7.14 1.54 17.33
C LYS A 182 -6.62 2.50 16.26
N CYS A 183 -7.18 2.45 15.06
CA CYS A 183 -6.83 3.32 13.94
C CYS A 183 -8.02 4.23 13.63
N GLY A 184 -7.83 5.55 13.64
CA GLY A 184 -8.86 6.52 13.28
C GLY A 184 -10.18 6.37 14.05
N GLY A 185 -10.12 5.95 15.34
CA GLY A 185 -11.32 5.71 16.14
C GLY A 185 -11.95 4.33 16.01
N SER A 186 -11.52 3.51 15.06
CA SER A 186 -12.01 2.14 14.83
C SER A 186 -10.97 1.10 15.20
N TRP A 187 -11.41 -0.03 15.73
CA TRP A 187 -10.54 -1.16 16.02
C TRP A 187 -10.14 -1.89 14.72
N ARG A 188 -8.87 -2.28 14.65
CA ARG A 188 -8.31 -3.10 13.58
C ARG A 188 -7.62 -4.32 14.19
N ILE A 189 -7.84 -5.48 13.59
CA ILE A 189 -7.33 -6.79 14.05
C ILE A 189 -6.48 -7.36 12.91
N ARG A 190 -5.31 -7.88 13.22
CA ARG A 190 -4.46 -8.51 12.23
C ARG A 190 -5.10 -9.81 11.72
N ARG A 191 -4.96 -10.10 10.45
CA ARG A 191 -5.46 -11.34 9.87
C ARG A 191 -4.79 -12.56 10.49
N SER A 192 -3.50 -12.49 10.78
CA SER A 192 -2.77 -13.55 11.50
C SER A 192 -3.40 -13.90 12.86
N GLU A 193 -3.93 -12.90 13.57
CA GLU A 193 -4.64 -13.14 14.82
C GLU A 193 -5.98 -13.85 14.60
N LEU A 194 -6.69 -13.51 13.53
CA LEU A 194 -7.91 -14.23 13.15
C LEU A 194 -7.60 -15.68 12.82
N GLU A 195 -6.55 -15.94 12.04
CA GLU A 195 -6.11 -17.30 11.68
C GLU A 195 -5.64 -18.08 12.91
N ARG A 196 -4.93 -17.44 13.85
CA ARG A 196 -4.54 -18.04 15.12
C ARG A 196 -5.78 -18.46 15.94
N ILE A 197 -6.75 -17.56 16.07
CA ILE A 197 -7.99 -17.82 16.82
C ILE A 197 -8.78 -18.97 16.18
N MET A 198 -8.81 -19.06 14.84
CA MET A 198 -9.49 -20.14 14.13
C MET A 198 -8.82 -21.50 14.34
N ASN A 199 -7.49 -21.53 14.52
CA ASN A 199 -6.72 -22.77 14.68
C ASN A 199 -6.57 -23.20 16.14
N GLU A 200 -6.41 -22.24 17.07
CA GLU A 200 -6.06 -22.50 18.46
C GLU A 200 -7.19 -22.14 19.45
N GLY A 201 -8.17 -21.38 19.00
CA GLY A 201 -9.22 -20.81 19.84
C GLY A 201 -8.78 -19.50 20.52
N PHE A 202 -9.62 -19.03 21.44
CA PHE A 202 -9.39 -17.81 22.24
C PHE A 202 -8.49 -18.07 23.44
#